data_97d0ae65764522e8751019183317784e
#
_entry.id   97d0ae65764522e8751019183317784e
#
_cell.length_a   1.000
_cell.length_b   1.000
_cell.length_c   1.000
_cell.angle_alpha   90.00
_cell.angle_beta   90.00
_cell.angle_gamma   90.00
#
_symmetry.space_group_name_H-M   'P 1'
#
loop_
_entity.id
_entity.type
_entity.pdbx_description
1 polymer ?
#
loop_
_entity_poly.entity_id
_entity_poly.type
_entity_poly.pdbx_seq_one_letter_code
_entity_poly.pdbx_strand_id
1 'polypeptide(L)'
;AVRLNGTTDIDFNTFIASMSHVRFYDYTKVWQRVTKNKLANYDLTYSGSAYSEKAIAMTARAVKAGARVAIAFNTGERKGEFKMPKTVADFDTTDLRFLDRPVLGGLKYKGGSIKTRQANATRASFFFTPETYNQLTNIIARG
;
A
#
# COMPACT_ATOMS: atom_id res chain seq x y z
N ALA A 1 -7.03 17.45 7.04
CA ALA A 1 -6.38 16.84 5.87
C ALA A 1 -7.45 16.37 4.88
N VAL A 2 -7.12 16.40 3.60
CA VAL A 2 -8.05 16.08 2.52
C VAL A 2 -7.46 14.96 1.65
N ARG A 3 -8.27 13.97 1.31
CA ARG A 3 -7.97 12.93 0.33
C ARG A 3 -8.75 13.19 -0.95
N LEU A 4 -8.07 13.42 -2.07
CA LEU A 4 -8.68 13.73 -3.37
C LEU A 4 -8.98 12.47 -4.17
N ASN A 5 -8.08 11.50 -4.14
CA ASN A 5 -8.21 10.25 -4.88
C ASN A 5 -8.81 9.15 -3.99
N GLY A 6 -10.14 9.05 -3.93
CA GLY A 6 -10.83 7.97 -3.21
C GLY A 6 -10.64 6.61 -3.91
N THR A 7 -10.94 6.57 -5.20
CA THR A 7 -10.90 5.37 -6.06
C THR A 7 -10.12 5.57 -7.36
N THR A 8 -9.52 6.74 -7.55
CA THR A 8 -8.77 7.13 -8.75
C THR A 8 -7.30 7.32 -8.42
N ASP A 9 -6.47 7.60 -9.42
CA ASP A 9 -5.07 7.98 -9.28
C ASP A 9 -4.76 9.17 -10.22
N ILE A 10 -5.54 10.24 -10.07
CA ILE A 10 -5.45 11.46 -10.88
C ILE A 10 -4.40 12.38 -10.28
N ASP A 11 -3.66 13.07 -11.15
CA ASP A 11 -2.70 14.09 -10.74
C ASP A 11 -3.41 15.42 -10.46
N PHE A 12 -3.44 15.81 -9.19
CA PHE A 12 -3.99 17.08 -8.71
C PHE A 12 -2.90 18.08 -8.26
N ASN A 13 -1.64 17.87 -8.66
CA ASN A 13 -0.51 18.67 -8.14
C ASN A 13 -0.70 20.16 -8.27
N THR A 14 -1.21 20.65 -9.40
CA THR A 14 -1.48 22.10 -9.60
C THR A 14 -2.52 22.62 -8.61
N PHE A 15 -3.60 21.89 -8.40
CA PHE A 15 -4.64 22.23 -7.43
C PHE A 15 -4.08 22.22 -6.00
N ILE A 16 -3.36 21.17 -5.61
CA ILE A 16 -2.76 21.01 -4.29
C ILE A 16 -1.77 22.16 -4.00
N ALA A 17 -0.94 22.50 -4.98
CA ALA A 17 0.02 23.59 -4.86
C ALA A 17 -0.65 24.95 -4.62
N SER A 18 -1.84 25.17 -5.19
CA SER A 18 -2.61 26.42 -4.99
C SER A 18 -3.21 26.55 -3.58
N MET A 19 -3.26 25.46 -2.81
CA MET A 19 -3.85 25.40 -1.47
C MET A 19 -2.82 25.00 -0.42
N SER A 20 -1.72 25.74 -0.33
CA SER A 20 -0.56 25.41 0.52
C SER A 20 -0.88 25.26 2.02
N HIS A 21 -1.94 25.89 2.48
CA HIS A 21 -2.41 25.82 3.87
C HIS A 21 -3.23 24.55 4.19
N VAL A 22 -3.59 23.76 3.16
CA VAL A 22 -4.34 22.52 3.32
C VAL A 22 -3.40 21.32 3.19
N ARG A 23 -3.47 20.40 4.13
CA ARG A 23 -2.75 19.11 4.04
C ARG A 23 -3.53 18.13 3.20
N PHE A 24 -2.92 17.63 2.14
CA PHE A 24 -3.48 16.58 1.29
C PHE A 24 -2.73 15.25 1.48
N TYR A 25 -3.44 14.14 1.28
CA TYR A 25 -2.84 12.81 1.28
C TYR A 25 -3.59 11.89 0.33
N ASP A 26 -2.87 10.96 -0.30
CA ASP A 26 -3.43 9.97 -1.22
C ASP A 26 -2.61 8.69 -1.22
N TYR A 27 -3.21 7.64 -1.79
CA TYR A 27 -2.51 6.45 -2.22
C TYR A 27 -2.29 6.52 -3.73
N THR A 28 -1.17 6.01 -4.20
CA THR A 28 -0.88 5.92 -5.63
C THR A 28 -0.24 4.56 -6.00
N LYS A 29 -0.61 4.03 -7.14
CA LYS A 29 0.06 2.87 -7.78
C LYS A 29 1.16 3.30 -8.74
N VAL A 30 1.32 4.59 -8.96
CA VAL A 30 2.30 5.18 -9.88
C VAL A 30 3.53 5.61 -9.11
N TRP A 31 4.59 4.80 -9.16
CA TRP A 31 5.84 5.06 -8.45
C TRP A 31 6.44 6.44 -8.75
N GLN A 32 6.37 6.86 -10.00
CA GLN A 32 6.88 8.18 -10.41
C GLN A 32 6.21 9.35 -9.68
N ARG A 33 4.95 9.21 -9.28
CA ARG A 33 4.27 10.24 -8.49
C ARG A 33 4.90 10.39 -7.11
N VAL A 34 5.26 9.28 -6.48
CA VAL A 34 5.94 9.30 -5.16
C VAL A 34 7.32 9.95 -5.28
N THR A 35 8.13 9.52 -6.26
CA THR A 35 9.51 10.02 -6.43
C THR A 35 9.60 11.46 -6.87
N LYS A 36 8.62 11.94 -7.63
CA LYS A 36 8.58 13.30 -8.17
C LYS A 36 7.82 14.29 -7.29
N ASN A 37 7.11 13.81 -6.28
CA ASN A 37 6.37 14.68 -5.37
C ASN A 37 7.34 15.57 -4.58
N LYS A 38 7.20 16.87 -4.73
CA LYS A 38 7.96 17.88 -3.99
C LYS A 38 7.06 18.86 -3.21
N LEU A 39 5.75 18.59 -3.19
CA LEU A 39 4.79 19.43 -2.50
C LEU A 39 4.80 19.10 -0.99
N ALA A 40 5.19 20.07 -0.18
CA ALA A 40 5.28 19.91 1.28
C ALA A 40 3.93 19.62 1.94
N ASN A 41 2.84 20.05 1.30
CA ASN A 41 1.47 19.82 1.77
C ASN A 41 0.78 18.58 1.15
N TYR A 42 1.51 17.77 0.38
CA TYR A 42 0.98 16.56 -0.25
C TYR A 42 1.75 15.30 0.15
N ASP A 43 1.08 14.40 0.80
CA ASP A 43 1.63 13.15 1.33
C ASP A 43 1.17 11.97 0.48
N LEU A 44 2.09 11.25 -0.14
CA LEU A 44 1.80 10.10 -0.99
C LEU A 44 2.28 8.79 -0.35
N THR A 45 1.37 7.82 -0.29
CA THR A 45 1.66 6.44 0.09
C THR A 45 1.62 5.57 -1.15
N TYR A 46 2.69 4.82 -1.43
CA TYR A 46 2.70 3.88 -2.54
C TYR A 46 1.82 2.67 -2.21
N SER A 47 0.89 2.34 -3.10
CA SER A 47 0.03 1.17 -2.99
C SER A 47 0.70 -0.02 -3.69
N GLY A 48 1.35 -0.87 -2.91
CA GLY A 48 2.00 -2.09 -3.41
C GLY A 48 0.98 -3.16 -3.82
N SER A 49 1.41 -4.06 -4.70
CA SER A 49 0.55 -5.09 -5.30
C SER A 49 1.29 -6.40 -5.48
N ALA A 50 0.57 -7.50 -5.27
CA ALA A 50 1.02 -8.87 -5.53
C ALA A 50 0.57 -9.40 -6.89
N TYR A 51 -0.04 -8.57 -7.73
CA TYR A 51 -0.66 -8.98 -9.00
C TYR A 51 0.28 -9.69 -9.97
N SER A 52 1.56 -9.36 -9.97
CA SER A 52 2.59 -9.96 -10.81
C SER A 52 3.96 -9.87 -10.16
N GLU A 53 4.92 -10.66 -10.63
CA GLU A 53 6.32 -10.56 -10.18
C GLU A 53 6.88 -9.15 -10.35
N LYS A 54 6.55 -8.49 -11.46
CA LYS A 54 6.92 -7.09 -11.71
C LYS A 54 6.32 -6.14 -10.65
N ALA A 55 5.07 -6.35 -10.26
CA ALA A 55 4.41 -5.54 -9.24
C ALA A 55 5.03 -5.77 -7.85
N ILE A 56 5.36 -7.00 -7.51
CA ILE A 56 6.08 -7.34 -6.27
C ILE A 56 7.47 -6.71 -6.26
N ALA A 57 8.20 -6.79 -7.36
CA ALA A 57 9.52 -6.17 -7.48
C ALA A 57 9.45 -4.63 -7.35
N MET A 58 8.44 -4.00 -7.92
CA MET A 58 8.22 -2.55 -7.77
C MET A 58 7.87 -2.18 -6.33
N THR A 59 7.06 -3.00 -5.65
CA THR A 59 6.75 -2.83 -4.22
C THR A 59 8.03 -2.91 -3.38
N ALA A 60 8.89 -3.91 -3.64
CA ALA A 60 10.18 -4.03 -2.97
C ALA A 60 11.08 -2.81 -3.22
N ARG A 61 11.12 -2.30 -4.45
CA ARG A 61 11.87 -1.09 -4.81
C ARG A 61 11.40 0.12 -4.02
N ALA A 62 10.09 0.29 -3.86
CA ALA A 62 9.52 1.39 -3.09
C ALA A 62 9.90 1.30 -1.61
N VAL A 63 9.86 0.10 -1.02
CA VAL A 63 10.30 -0.13 0.36
C VAL A 63 11.78 0.20 0.53
N LYS A 64 12.65 -0.30 -0.37
CA LYS A 64 14.10 -0.04 -0.34
C LYS A 64 14.43 1.45 -0.50
N ALA A 65 13.64 2.18 -1.26
CA ALA A 65 13.79 3.61 -1.44
C ALA A 65 13.33 4.43 -0.22
N GLY A 66 12.83 3.80 0.84
CA GLY A 66 12.37 4.47 2.05
C GLY A 66 11.00 5.15 1.91
N ALA A 67 10.21 4.78 0.91
CA ALA A 67 8.85 5.28 0.78
C ALA A 67 7.91 4.66 1.82
N ARG A 68 6.85 5.37 2.15
CA ARG A 68 5.72 4.76 2.85
C ARG A 68 4.98 3.87 1.84
N VAL A 69 4.83 2.59 2.18
CA VAL A 69 4.22 1.58 1.30
C VAL A 69 3.09 0.89 2.03
N ALA A 70 1.92 0.86 1.43
CA ALA A 70 0.77 0.08 1.90
C ALA A 70 0.59 -1.16 1.03
N ILE A 71 0.43 -2.32 1.65
CA ILE A 71 0.07 -3.57 0.99
C ILE A 71 -1.17 -4.16 1.66
N ALA A 72 -2.07 -4.71 0.85
CA ALA A 72 -3.26 -5.39 1.36
C ALA A 72 -3.02 -6.90 1.40
N PHE A 73 -3.31 -7.51 2.54
CA PHE A 73 -3.24 -8.95 2.73
C PHE A 73 -4.59 -9.62 2.47
N ASN A 74 -4.56 -10.81 1.88
CA ASN A 74 -5.76 -11.62 1.63
C ASN A 74 -6.23 -12.31 2.91
N THR A 75 -6.35 -11.57 3.99
CA THR A 75 -6.84 -12.06 5.27
C THR A 75 -7.65 -11.00 6.01
N GLY A 76 -8.74 -11.43 6.68
CA GLY A 76 -9.45 -10.65 7.70
C GLY A 76 -9.06 -11.04 9.13
N GLU A 77 -8.10 -11.97 9.28
CA GLU A 77 -7.65 -12.56 10.56
C GLU A 77 -8.77 -13.26 11.35
N ARG A 78 -9.76 -13.78 10.64
CA ARG A 78 -10.78 -14.64 11.25
C ARG A 78 -10.19 -16.02 11.58
N LYS A 79 -10.89 -16.77 12.41
CA LYS A 79 -10.50 -18.16 12.71
C LYS A 79 -10.29 -18.97 11.41
N GLY A 80 -9.12 -19.61 11.28
CA GLY A 80 -8.75 -20.40 10.09
C GLY A 80 -8.08 -19.62 8.97
N GLU A 81 -7.95 -18.27 9.08
CA GLU A 81 -7.16 -17.47 8.16
C GLU A 81 -5.71 -17.32 8.68
N PHE A 82 -4.78 -17.03 7.77
CA PHE A 82 -3.43 -16.68 8.17
C PHE A 82 -3.40 -15.32 8.87
N LYS A 83 -2.42 -15.14 9.74
CA LYS A 83 -2.22 -13.88 10.46
C LYS A 83 -1.34 -12.93 9.65
N MET A 84 -1.70 -11.65 9.63
CA MET A 84 -0.84 -10.63 9.06
C MET A 84 0.51 -10.61 9.82
N PRO A 85 1.65 -10.54 9.10
CA PRO A 85 2.96 -10.55 9.75
C PRO A 85 3.13 -9.39 10.74
N LYS A 86 3.66 -9.68 11.92
CA LYS A 86 3.93 -8.66 12.96
C LYS A 86 5.01 -7.64 12.56
N THR A 87 5.76 -7.94 11.51
CA THR A 87 6.83 -7.08 10.98
C THR A 87 6.32 -5.92 10.14
N VAL A 88 5.06 -5.95 9.71
CA VAL A 88 4.42 -4.82 9.03
C VAL A 88 3.68 -3.96 10.04
N ALA A 89 3.66 -2.66 9.81
CA ALA A 89 2.86 -1.74 10.61
C ALA A 89 1.35 -1.97 10.34
N ASP A 90 0.52 -1.76 11.34
CA ASP A 90 -0.93 -1.84 11.18
C ASP A 90 -1.47 -0.54 10.60
N PHE A 91 -1.92 -0.58 9.34
CA PHE A 91 -2.51 0.55 8.65
C PHE A 91 -4.05 0.55 8.69
N ASP A 92 -4.66 -0.38 9.40
CA ASP A 92 -6.12 -0.42 9.57
C ASP A 92 -6.64 0.53 10.66
N THR A 93 -5.78 0.98 11.56
CA THR A 93 -6.16 1.84 12.70
C THR A 93 -6.63 3.23 12.28
N THR A 94 -6.09 3.78 11.19
CA THR A 94 -6.48 5.09 10.64
C THR A 94 -6.10 5.18 9.17
N ASP A 95 -6.79 6.02 8.41
CA ASP A 95 -6.43 6.35 7.03
C ASP A 95 -5.48 7.55 6.90
N LEU A 96 -5.14 8.20 8.01
CA LEU A 96 -4.29 9.39 8.01
C LEU A 96 -2.80 9.02 7.88
N ARG A 97 -2.41 8.53 6.70
CA ARG A 97 -1.05 8.01 6.42
C ARG A 97 0.07 9.00 6.66
N PHE A 98 -0.20 10.29 6.56
CA PHE A 98 0.78 11.33 6.84
C PHE A 98 1.22 11.38 8.32
N LEU A 99 0.52 10.70 9.23
CA LEU A 99 0.93 10.53 10.62
C LEU A 99 1.91 9.37 10.80
N ASP A 100 1.99 8.47 9.82
CA ASP A 100 2.88 7.30 9.89
C ASP A 100 4.27 7.65 9.36
N ARG A 101 5.28 6.98 9.93
CA ARG A 101 6.63 7.01 9.38
C ARG A 101 6.66 6.34 8.00
N PRO A 102 7.67 6.64 7.15
CA PRO A 102 7.95 5.84 5.96
C PRO A 102 8.26 4.40 6.35
N VAL A 103 7.27 3.52 6.25
CA VAL A 103 7.34 2.09 6.62
C VAL A 103 6.47 1.27 5.68
N LEU A 104 6.70 -0.04 5.67
CA LEU A 104 5.80 -1.00 5.07
C LEU A 104 4.63 -1.26 6.05
N GLY A 105 3.44 -0.90 5.64
CA GLY A 105 2.21 -1.12 6.39
C GLY A 105 1.28 -2.10 5.72
N GLY A 106 0.57 -2.86 6.51
CA GLY A 106 -0.40 -3.87 6.09
C GLY A 106 -1.84 -3.43 6.34
N LEU A 107 -2.69 -3.74 5.37
CA LEU A 107 -4.13 -3.60 5.43
C LEU A 107 -4.77 -4.98 5.33
N LYS A 108 -5.82 -5.22 6.09
CA LYS A 108 -6.60 -6.47 6.04
C LYS A 108 -7.70 -6.36 5.00
N TYR A 109 -8.07 -7.49 4.41
CA TYR A 109 -9.19 -7.56 3.49
C TYR A 109 -10.51 -7.27 4.23
N LYS A 110 -11.20 -6.22 3.81
CA LYS A 110 -12.49 -5.81 4.37
C LYS A 110 -13.61 -6.27 3.45
N GLY A 111 -14.31 -7.33 3.81
CA GLY A 111 -15.45 -7.87 3.08
C GLY A 111 -15.26 -9.28 2.54
N GLY A 112 -16.31 -9.83 1.94
CA GLY A 112 -16.34 -11.19 1.39
C GLY A 112 -16.30 -12.30 2.44
N SER A 113 -16.58 -13.53 2.02
CA SER A 113 -16.43 -14.73 2.84
C SER A 113 -14.98 -15.24 2.82
N ILE A 114 -14.64 -16.14 3.76
CA ILE A 114 -13.36 -16.86 3.74
C ILE A 114 -13.18 -17.60 2.41
N LYS A 115 -14.24 -18.23 1.89
CA LYS A 115 -14.21 -18.91 0.58
C LYS A 115 -13.84 -17.98 -0.56
N THR A 116 -14.42 -16.76 -0.59
CA THR A 116 -14.09 -15.76 -1.61
C THR A 116 -12.62 -15.34 -1.54
N ARG A 117 -12.09 -15.14 -0.34
CA ARG A 117 -10.67 -14.80 -0.14
C ARG A 117 -9.74 -15.92 -0.55
N GLN A 118 -10.07 -17.18 -0.21
CA GLN A 118 -9.31 -18.37 -0.63
C GLN A 118 -9.31 -18.53 -2.15
N ALA A 119 -10.45 -18.34 -2.82
CA ALA A 119 -10.53 -18.36 -4.27
C ALA A 119 -9.66 -17.26 -4.92
N ASN A 120 -9.61 -16.07 -4.33
CA ASN A 120 -8.75 -14.98 -4.80
C ASN A 120 -7.26 -15.25 -4.57
N ALA A 121 -6.90 -16.05 -3.58
CA ALA A 121 -5.51 -16.44 -3.33
C ALA A 121 -4.94 -17.38 -4.41
N THR A 122 -5.79 -18.08 -5.15
CA THR A 122 -5.38 -18.99 -6.25
C THR A 122 -5.27 -18.29 -7.60
N ARG A 123 -5.68 -17.02 -7.69
CA ARG A 123 -5.59 -16.20 -8.90
C ARG A 123 -4.57 -15.08 -8.71
N ALA A 124 -3.95 -14.63 -9.80
CA ALA A 124 -3.16 -13.41 -9.76
C ALA A 124 -4.00 -12.28 -9.15
N SER A 125 -3.64 -11.82 -7.97
CA SER A 125 -4.42 -10.92 -7.14
C SER A 125 -3.59 -9.75 -6.68
N PHE A 126 -4.25 -8.61 -6.49
CA PHE A 126 -3.67 -7.43 -5.85
C PHE A 126 -3.23 -7.73 -4.40
N PHE A 127 -3.93 -8.62 -3.71
CA PHE A 127 -3.70 -8.94 -2.30
C PHE A 127 -2.50 -9.87 -2.11
N PHE A 128 -1.71 -9.59 -1.08
CA PHE A 128 -0.60 -10.44 -0.67
C PHE A 128 -1.11 -11.67 0.11
N THR A 129 -0.55 -12.82 -0.26
CA THR A 129 -0.65 -14.09 0.45
C THR A 129 0.66 -14.34 1.22
N PRO A 130 0.75 -15.38 2.08
CA PRO A 130 2.03 -15.77 2.69
C PRO A 130 3.14 -15.98 1.67
N GLU A 131 2.84 -16.61 0.53
CA GLU A 131 3.81 -16.90 -0.54
C GLU A 131 4.32 -15.61 -1.20
N THR A 132 3.41 -14.73 -1.62
CA THR A 132 3.80 -13.47 -2.29
C THR A 132 4.45 -12.50 -1.34
N TYR A 133 4.09 -12.51 -0.06
CA TYR A 133 4.79 -11.75 0.97
C TYR A 133 6.23 -12.25 1.19
N ASN A 134 6.43 -13.57 1.19
CA ASN A 134 7.78 -14.15 1.24
C ASN A 134 8.62 -13.77 0.02
N GLN A 135 8.03 -13.73 -1.17
CA GLN A 135 8.71 -13.23 -2.37
C GLN A 135 9.14 -11.76 -2.18
N LEU A 136 8.24 -10.91 -1.69
CA LEU A 136 8.53 -9.51 -1.42
C LEU A 136 9.69 -9.35 -0.43
N THR A 137 9.64 -10.03 0.71
CA THR A 137 10.67 -9.93 1.76
C THR A 137 12.01 -10.46 1.27
N ASN A 138 12.04 -11.52 0.46
CA ASN A 138 13.26 -12.04 -0.14
C ASN A 138 13.92 -11.03 -1.11
N ILE A 139 13.12 -10.33 -1.90
CA ILE A 139 13.65 -9.28 -2.80
C ILE A 139 14.20 -8.11 -1.98
N ILE A 140 13.52 -7.71 -0.92
CA ILE A 140 13.97 -6.64 -0.03
C ILE A 140 15.29 -7.03 0.65
N ALA A 141 15.42 -8.26 1.13
CA ALA A 141 16.62 -8.74 1.84
C ALA A 141 17.84 -8.88 0.92
N ARG A 142 17.67 -9.19 -0.37
CA ARG A 142 18.74 -9.33 -1.36
C ARG A 142 19.36 -8.01 -1.81
N GLY A 143 18.76 -6.94 -1.43
CA GLY A 143 19.10 -5.61 -1.89
C GLY A 143 20.31 -5.01 -1.41
#